data_0ab69f8971eefc95b22b48b7a9c7ee16
#
_entry.id   0ab69f8971eefc95b22b48b7a9c7ee16
#
_cell.length_a   1.000
_cell.length_b   1.000
_cell.length_c   1.000
_cell.angle_alpha   90.00
_cell.angle_beta   90.00
_cell.angle_gamma   90.00
#
_symmetry.space_group_name_H-M   'P 1'
#
loop_
_entity.id
_entity.type
_entity.pdbx_description
1 polymer ?
#
loop_
_entity_poly.entity_id
_entity_poly.type
_entity_poly.pdbx_seq_one_letter_code
_entity_poly.pdbx_strand_id
1 'polypeptide(L)'
;MSYSNVHFILFKPQLPENIGACARALKNFNFSKLKIVSPKISFPNEKVFATSVGAKDIINASKVYNNFEDAIKNTNCVIATSSRIRKKNYKHLSLNELRKINFKQKIAIVFGPEASGLTNNELSYANYVIKLPTNNKFQSLNLSHCVILLCYEIFKILNKKIKKFDSRYKNKQVNKEELNKFVNFLVNSLDQIGFLQPGHKRKSMIENIRTIFHKMNLSDKEMRILLGIIGSLKNKKVD
;
A
#
# COMPACT_ATOMS: atom_id res chain seq x y z
N MET A 1 -19.19 -14.78 0.68
CA MET A 1 -18.94 -13.45 1.28
C MET A 1 -17.81 -12.78 0.50
N SER A 2 -17.96 -11.54 0.10
CA SER A 2 -16.89 -10.78 -0.60
C SER A 2 -15.88 -10.22 0.40
N TYR A 3 -14.59 -10.26 0.07
CA TYR A 3 -13.53 -9.69 0.90
C TYR A 3 -13.37 -8.19 0.66
N SER A 4 -14.39 -7.42 1.03
CA SER A 4 -14.52 -5.97 0.74
C SER A 4 -13.46 -5.08 1.41
N ASN A 5 -12.76 -5.59 2.41
CA ASN A 5 -11.70 -4.85 3.11
C ASN A 5 -10.34 -4.90 2.40
N VAL A 6 -10.16 -5.77 1.39
CA VAL A 6 -8.91 -5.88 0.65
C VAL A 6 -9.05 -5.16 -0.69
N HIS A 7 -8.27 -4.12 -0.87
CA HIS A 7 -8.26 -3.27 -2.06
C HIS A 7 -6.98 -3.54 -2.85
N PHE A 8 -7.12 -3.85 -4.13
CA PHE A 8 -6.00 -4.01 -5.05
C PHE A 8 -5.79 -2.71 -5.80
N ILE A 9 -4.57 -2.19 -5.81
CA ILE A 9 -4.22 -0.92 -6.44
C ILE A 9 -3.18 -1.17 -7.53
N LEU A 10 -3.52 -0.83 -8.77
CA LEU A 10 -2.58 -0.81 -9.89
C LEU A 10 -2.10 0.64 -10.08
N PHE A 11 -0.82 0.88 -9.82
CA PHE A 11 -0.22 2.21 -9.95
C PHE A 11 0.46 2.35 -11.30
N LYS A 12 -0.01 3.32 -12.09
CA LYS A 12 0.46 3.63 -13.46
C LYS A 12 0.53 2.39 -14.36
N PRO A 13 -0.52 1.55 -14.42
CA PRO A 13 -0.51 0.39 -15.31
C PRO A 13 -0.35 0.83 -16.76
N GLN A 14 0.41 0.05 -17.55
CA GLN A 14 0.83 0.39 -18.90
C GLN A 14 0.10 -0.43 -19.97
N LEU A 15 -0.32 -1.65 -19.61
CA LEU A 15 -0.95 -2.59 -20.55
C LEU A 15 -2.41 -2.83 -20.17
N PRO A 16 -3.38 -2.53 -21.07
CA PRO A 16 -4.80 -2.75 -20.81
C PRO A 16 -5.13 -4.23 -20.56
N GLU A 17 -4.43 -5.13 -21.25
CA GLU A 17 -4.59 -6.58 -21.09
C GLU A 17 -4.27 -7.04 -19.65
N ASN A 18 -3.28 -6.44 -19.03
CA ASN A 18 -2.93 -6.75 -17.63
C ASN A 18 -4.03 -6.31 -16.66
N ILE A 19 -4.67 -5.16 -16.90
CA ILE A 19 -5.76 -4.68 -16.04
C ILE A 19 -6.95 -5.65 -16.11
N GLY A 20 -7.35 -6.06 -17.31
CA GLY A 20 -8.42 -7.04 -17.47
C GLY A 20 -8.11 -8.38 -16.83
N ALA A 21 -6.88 -8.89 -17.01
CA ALA A 21 -6.43 -10.13 -16.39
C ALA A 21 -6.39 -10.02 -14.85
N CYS A 22 -5.99 -8.85 -14.30
CA CYS A 22 -6.06 -8.59 -12.87
C CYS A 22 -7.51 -8.65 -12.34
N ALA A 23 -8.47 -8.06 -13.05
CA ALA A 23 -9.88 -8.14 -12.67
C ALA A 23 -10.38 -9.60 -12.61
N ARG A 24 -9.99 -10.43 -13.58
CA ARG A 24 -10.29 -11.88 -13.56
C ARG A 24 -9.67 -12.56 -12.36
N ALA A 25 -8.38 -12.28 -12.07
CA ALA A 25 -7.70 -12.83 -10.90
C ALA A 25 -8.44 -12.47 -9.61
N LEU A 26 -8.87 -11.22 -9.45
CA LEU A 26 -9.65 -10.78 -8.30
C LEU A 26 -10.95 -11.61 -8.18
N LYS A 27 -11.70 -11.73 -9.27
CA LYS A 27 -12.99 -12.44 -9.28
C LYS A 27 -12.85 -13.92 -8.94
N ASN A 28 -11.81 -14.58 -9.44
CA ASN A 28 -11.52 -15.98 -9.14
C ASN A 28 -11.37 -16.26 -7.65
N PHE A 29 -10.89 -15.27 -6.88
CA PHE A 29 -10.66 -15.38 -5.44
C PHE A 29 -11.62 -14.54 -4.60
N ASN A 30 -12.78 -14.16 -5.18
CA ASN A 30 -13.85 -13.44 -4.49
C ASN A 30 -13.45 -12.05 -3.95
N PHE A 31 -12.46 -11.40 -4.56
CA PHE A 31 -12.14 -9.99 -4.38
C PHE A 31 -12.87 -9.15 -5.44
N SER A 32 -13.24 -7.92 -5.06
CA SER A 32 -13.99 -7.02 -5.94
C SER A 32 -13.49 -5.58 -5.94
N LYS A 33 -12.55 -5.23 -5.06
CA LYS A 33 -12.11 -3.85 -4.89
C LYS A 33 -10.83 -3.57 -5.67
N LEU A 34 -10.99 -3.07 -6.90
CA LEU A 34 -9.91 -2.63 -7.78
C LEU A 34 -9.85 -1.12 -7.83
N LYS A 35 -8.65 -0.56 -7.67
CA LYS A 35 -8.36 0.87 -7.86
C LYS A 35 -7.24 1.02 -8.89
N ILE A 36 -7.38 2.00 -9.76
CA ILE A 36 -6.40 2.34 -10.79
C ILE A 36 -5.85 3.73 -10.49
N VAL A 37 -4.55 3.89 -10.43
CA VAL A 37 -3.92 5.20 -10.17
C VAL A 37 -3.13 5.65 -11.39
N SER A 38 -3.45 6.81 -11.93
CA SER A 38 -2.75 7.45 -13.07
C SER A 38 -2.41 6.47 -14.20
N PRO A 39 -3.39 5.75 -14.78
CA PRO A 39 -3.12 4.79 -15.85
C PRO A 39 -2.40 5.48 -17.01
N LYS A 40 -1.47 4.77 -17.66
CA LYS A 40 -0.73 5.25 -18.84
C LYS A 40 -1.45 4.98 -20.16
N ILE A 41 -2.66 4.51 -20.05
CA ILE A 41 -3.56 4.18 -21.16
C ILE A 41 -4.92 4.82 -20.92
N SER A 42 -5.72 4.93 -21.96
CA SER A 42 -7.14 5.24 -21.83
C SER A 42 -7.84 4.11 -21.05
N PHE A 43 -8.56 4.47 -19.97
CA PHE A 43 -9.23 3.50 -19.11
C PHE A 43 -10.66 3.96 -18.75
N PRO A 44 -11.66 3.08 -18.84
CA PRO A 44 -11.59 1.73 -19.45
C PRO A 44 -11.51 1.81 -20.99
N ASN A 45 -11.10 0.71 -21.64
CA ASN A 45 -11.11 0.57 -23.09
C ASN A 45 -11.48 -0.87 -23.51
N GLU A 46 -11.66 -1.09 -24.80
CA GLU A 46 -12.11 -2.39 -25.34
C GLU A 46 -11.18 -3.54 -24.96
N LYS A 47 -9.86 -3.34 -25.00
CA LYS A 47 -8.88 -4.38 -24.66
C LYS A 47 -8.96 -4.79 -23.18
N VAL A 48 -9.22 -3.83 -22.28
CA VAL A 48 -9.47 -4.13 -20.84
C VAL A 48 -10.68 -5.03 -20.70
N PHE A 49 -11.79 -4.72 -21.42
CA PHE A 49 -13.00 -5.53 -21.38
C PHE A 49 -12.82 -6.90 -22.03
N ALA A 50 -12.10 -6.96 -23.15
CA ALA A 50 -11.82 -8.22 -23.85
C ALA A 50 -11.05 -9.21 -22.96
N THR A 51 -10.06 -8.72 -22.19
CA THR A 51 -9.25 -9.57 -21.31
C THR A 51 -9.85 -9.81 -19.92
N SER A 52 -10.88 -9.05 -19.55
CA SER A 52 -11.57 -9.20 -18.27
C SER A 52 -12.66 -10.27 -18.25
N VAL A 53 -12.72 -11.14 -19.24
CA VAL A 53 -13.79 -12.17 -19.44
C VAL A 53 -14.43 -12.64 -18.14
N GLY A 54 -15.76 -12.42 -18.00
CA GLY A 54 -16.50 -12.77 -16.80
C GLY A 54 -16.30 -11.84 -15.58
N ALA A 55 -15.38 -10.83 -15.67
CA ALA A 55 -15.08 -9.90 -14.56
C ALA A 55 -15.31 -8.42 -14.93
N LYS A 56 -16.17 -8.15 -15.92
CA LYS A 56 -16.54 -6.78 -16.33
C LYS A 56 -17.14 -5.96 -15.20
N ASP A 57 -17.84 -6.59 -14.27
CA ASP A 57 -18.39 -5.97 -13.08
C ASP A 57 -17.30 -5.35 -12.19
N ILE A 58 -16.12 -5.96 -12.06
CA ILE A 58 -14.98 -5.42 -11.31
C ILE A 58 -14.40 -4.20 -12.03
N ILE A 59 -14.28 -4.25 -13.36
CA ILE A 59 -13.81 -3.10 -14.15
C ILE A 59 -14.77 -1.93 -14.00
N ASN A 60 -16.08 -2.16 -14.17
CA ASN A 60 -17.10 -1.11 -14.05
C ASN A 60 -17.19 -0.50 -12.64
N ALA A 61 -16.93 -1.30 -11.61
CA ALA A 61 -16.90 -0.85 -10.22
C ALA A 61 -15.55 -0.27 -9.78
N SER A 62 -14.52 -0.33 -10.63
CA SER A 62 -13.19 0.19 -10.31
C SER A 62 -13.18 1.72 -10.23
N LYS A 63 -12.33 2.26 -9.35
CA LYS A 63 -12.16 3.70 -9.19
C LYS A 63 -10.81 4.13 -9.73
N VAL A 64 -10.81 5.21 -10.52
CA VAL A 64 -9.60 5.85 -11.04
C VAL A 64 -9.22 7.02 -10.12
N TYR A 65 -7.94 7.15 -9.84
CA TYR A 65 -7.35 8.19 -9.00
C TYR A 65 -6.20 8.88 -9.75
N ASN A 66 -6.08 10.18 -9.57
CA ASN A 66 -5.00 10.98 -10.18
C ASN A 66 -3.67 10.87 -9.41
N ASN A 67 -3.73 10.60 -8.11
CA ASN A 67 -2.55 10.46 -7.26
C ASN A 67 -2.65 9.25 -6.33
N PHE A 68 -1.50 8.88 -5.78
CA PHE A 68 -1.35 7.69 -4.95
C PHE A 68 -2.01 7.85 -3.58
N GLU A 69 -1.85 9.02 -2.98
CA GLU A 69 -2.34 9.35 -1.64
C GLU A 69 -3.87 9.19 -1.55
N ASP A 70 -4.60 9.69 -2.55
CA ASP A 70 -6.06 9.57 -2.59
C ASP A 70 -6.53 8.12 -2.71
N ALA A 71 -5.76 7.29 -3.43
CA ALA A 71 -6.11 5.88 -3.55
C ALA A 71 -5.96 5.11 -2.23
N ILE A 72 -5.01 5.50 -1.37
CA ILE A 72 -4.72 4.81 -0.11
C ILE A 72 -5.34 5.47 1.14
N LYS A 73 -5.84 6.71 1.06
CA LYS A 73 -6.24 7.52 2.23
C LYS A 73 -7.18 6.81 3.22
N ASN A 74 -8.09 5.98 2.71
CA ASN A 74 -9.07 5.26 3.51
C ASN A 74 -8.61 3.84 3.88
N THR A 75 -7.29 3.55 3.85
CA THR A 75 -6.73 2.25 4.23
C THR A 75 -5.94 2.36 5.54
N ASN A 76 -5.93 1.27 6.31
CA ASN A 76 -5.18 1.19 7.56
C ASN A 76 -3.80 0.57 7.34
N CYS A 77 -3.67 -0.30 6.33
CA CYS A 77 -2.42 -0.98 6.03
C CYS A 77 -2.18 -0.99 4.52
N VAL A 78 -0.96 -0.65 4.11
CA VAL A 78 -0.50 -0.70 2.72
C VAL A 78 0.60 -1.74 2.61
N ILE A 79 0.41 -2.71 1.72
CA ILE A 79 1.40 -3.73 1.37
C ILE A 79 1.80 -3.46 -0.08
N ALA A 80 3.03 -3.04 -0.29
CA ALA A 80 3.58 -2.76 -1.61
C ALA A 80 4.33 -3.97 -2.16
N THR A 81 4.22 -4.23 -3.45
CA THR A 81 5.00 -5.29 -4.11
C THR A 81 6.30 -4.76 -4.70
N SER A 82 7.36 -5.54 -4.61
CA SER A 82 8.65 -5.22 -5.24
C SER A 82 9.38 -6.49 -5.65
N SER A 83 9.90 -6.54 -6.87
CA SER A 83 10.81 -7.62 -7.31
C SER A 83 12.22 -7.45 -6.78
N ARG A 84 12.61 -6.22 -6.41
CA ARG A 84 13.97 -5.88 -5.98
C ARG A 84 14.08 -5.84 -4.47
N ILE A 85 15.19 -6.32 -3.92
CA ILE A 85 15.57 -6.06 -2.53
C ILE A 85 16.00 -4.60 -2.44
N ARG A 86 15.30 -3.81 -1.65
CA ARG A 86 15.61 -2.39 -1.45
C ARG A 86 16.52 -2.21 -0.25
N LYS A 87 17.58 -1.40 -0.38
CA LYS A 87 18.56 -1.11 0.69
C LYS A 87 17.99 -0.22 1.83
N LYS A 88 16.82 0.41 1.65
CA LYS A 88 16.16 1.19 2.71
C LYS A 88 15.50 0.26 3.73
N ASN A 89 15.36 0.73 4.97
CA ASN A 89 14.78 0.01 6.12
C ASN A 89 13.26 -0.23 5.97
N TYR A 90 12.83 -0.86 4.87
CA TYR A 90 11.44 -1.29 4.72
C TYR A 90 11.20 -2.56 5.55
N LYS A 91 10.00 -2.65 6.12
CA LYS A 91 9.57 -3.88 6.77
C LYS A 91 9.16 -4.88 5.71
N HIS A 92 10.02 -5.85 5.45
CA HIS A 92 9.75 -6.91 4.49
C HIS A 92 8.74 -7.92 5.07
N LEU A 93 7.88 -8.42 4.20
CA LEU A 93 6.87 -9.43 4.52
C LEU A 93 7.03 -10.59 3.53
N SER A 94 7.22 -11.79 4.04
CA SER A 94 7.15 -13.00 3.22
C SER A 94 5.70 -13.43 2.98
N LEU A 95 5.44 -14.28 1.97
CA LEU A 95 4.11 -14.83 1.73
C LEU A 95 3.55 -15.55 2.96
N ASN A 96 4.38 -16.31 3.68
CA ASN A 96 3.96 -17.01 4.89
C ASN A 96 3.57 -16.07 6.03
N GLU A 97 4.14 -14.87 6.06
CA GLU A 97 3.84 -13.86 7.08
C GLU A 97 2.59 -13.06 6.79
N LEU A 98 2.01 -13.15 5.58
CA LEU A 98 0.70 -12.56 5.29
C LEU A 98 -0.38 -12.99 6.30
N ARG A 99 -0.27 -14.19 6.87
CA ARG A 99 -1.16 -14.66 7.95
C ARG A 99 -1.13 -13.82 9.22
N LYS A 100 -0.07 -13.00 9.43
CA LYS A 100 0.06 -12.07 10.57
C LYS A 100 -0.73 -10.77 10.35
N ILE A 101 -1.19 -10.52 9.12
CA ILE A 101 -1.92 -9.31 8.76
C ILE A 101 -3.38 -9.42 9.22
N ASN A 102 -3.88 -8.36 9.86
CA ASN A 102 -5.28 -8.29 10.25
C ASN A 102 -6.16 -7.87 9.06
N PHE A 103 -6.70 -8.85 8.33
CA PHE A 103 -7.60 -8.63 7.20
C PHE A 103 -9.00 -8.12 7.55
N LYS A 104 -9.32 -7.90 8.84
CA LYS A 104 -10.56 -7.24 9.25
C LYS A 104 -10.53 -5.72 9.05
N GLN A 105 -9.34 -5.14 8.97
CA GLN A 105 -9.14 -3.72 8.64
C GLN A 105 -9.03 -3.51 7.12
N LYS A 106 -9.12 -2.27 6.67
CA LYS A 106 -8.97 -1.92 5.25
C LYS A 106 -7.50 -1.99 4.84
N ILE A 107 -7.19 -2.86 3.88
CA ILE A 107 -5.84 -3.12 3.39
C ILE A 107 -5.75 -2.74 1.92
N ALA A 108 -4.68 -2.08 1.53
CA ALA A 108 -4.30 -1.87 0.14
C ALA A 108 -3.12 -2.78 -0.23
N ILE A 109 -3.28 -3.57 -1.28
CA ILE A 109 -2.20 -4.31 -1.95
C ILE A 109 -1.83 -3.53 -3.19
N VAL A 110 -0.59 -3.04 -3.27
CA VAL A 110 -0.16 -2.10 -4.31
C VAL A 110 0.84 -2.74 -5.25
N PHE A 111 0.56 -2.60 -6.53
CA PHE A 111 1.40 -3.05 -7.63
C PHE A 111 1.85 -1.85 -8.44
N GLY A 112 3.14 -1.81 -8.79
CA GLY A 112 3.73 -0.75 -9.61
C GLY A 112 3.60 -0.99 -11.10
N PRO A 113 4.04 -0.02 -11.92
CA PRO A 113 4.11 -0.16 -13.38
C PRO A 113 4.96 -1.36 -13.78
N GLU A 114 4.60 -2.01 -14.89
CA GLU A 114 5.22 -3.24 -15.36
C GLU A 114 6.73 -3.07 -15.62
N ALA A 115 7.12 -1.98 -16.24
CA ALA A 115 8.52 -1.76 -16.63
C ALA A 115 9.44 -1.38 -15.47
N SER A 116 8.96 -0.59 -14.48
CA SER A 116 9.82 0.04 -13.48
C SER A 116 9.55 -0.40 -12.03
N GLY A 117 8.35 -0.93 -11.76
CA GLY A 117 7.86 -1.16 -10.40
C GLY A 117 7.62 0.14 -9.63
N LEU A 118 7.38 0.05 -8.34
CA LEU A 118 7.21 1.20 -7.45
C LEU A 118 8.54 1.88 -7.16
N THR A 119 8.54 3.21 -7.11
CA THR A 119 9.71 4.01 -6.69
C THR A 119 9.81 4.06 -5.16
N ASN A 120 10.91 4.65 -4.65
CA ASN A 120 11.07 4.85 -3.21
C ASN A 120 9.99 5.78 -2.64
N ASN A 121 9.46 6.69 -3.47
CA ASN A 121 8.38 7.58 -3.03
C ASN A 121 7.11 6.78 -2.72
N GLU A 122 6.61 5.94 -3.63
CA GLU A 122 5.42 5.11 -3.39
C GLU A 122 5.66 4.09 -2.28
N LEU A 123 6.86 3.48 -2.23
CA LEU A 123 7.23 2.53 -1.19
C LEU A 123 7.27 3.17 0.21
N SER A 124 7.54 4.47 0.33
CA SER A 124 7.58 5.16 1.61
C SER A 124 6.22 5.23 2.32
N TYR A 125 5.11 5.04 1.59
CA TYR A 125 3.76 4.95 2.15
C TYR A 125 3.38 3.54 2.63
N ALA A 126 4.23 2.54 2.37
CA ALA A 126 3.91 1.16 2.70
C ALA A 126 4.24 0.82 4.16
N ASN A 127 3.35 0.07 4.81
CA ASN A 127 3.63 -0.58 6.08
C ASN A 127 4.57 -1.78 5.88
N TYR A 128 4.39 -2.47 4.75
CA TYR A 128 5.15 -3.66 4.40
C TYR A 128 5.50 -3.66 2.92
N VAL A 129 6.66 -4.23 2.60
CA VAL A 129 7.05 -4.54 1.23
C VAL A 129 7.11 -6.05 1.09
N ILE A 130 6.34 -6.60 0.14
CA ILE A 130 6.35 -8.01 -0.16
C ILE A 130 7.11 -8.28 -1.45
N LYS A 131 8.03 -9.24 -1.40
CA LYS A 131 8.69 -9.79 -2.58
C LYS A 131 8.16 -11.20 -2.82
N LEU A 132 7.66 -11.44 -4.03
CA LEU A 132 7.30 -12.79 -4.44
C LEU A 132 8.56 -13.60 -4.73
N PRO A 133 8.66 -14.84 -4.22
CA PRO A 133 9.77 -15.72 -4.56
C PRO A 133 9.76 -16.04 -6.05
N THR A 134 10.87 -15.79 -6.71
CA THR A 134 11.07 -16.06 -8.13
C THR A 134 12.50 -16.56 -8.36
N ASN A 135 12.78 -17.02 -9.57
CA ASN A 135 14.16 -17.35 -9.96
C ASN A 135 15.05 -16.10 -9.84
N ASN A 136 16.17 -16.23 -9.14
CA ASN A 136 17.11 -15.12 -8.91
C ASN A 136 17.69 -14.52 -10.22
N LYS A 137 17.74 -15.30 -11.29
CA LYS A 137 18.20 -14.85 -12.62
C LYS A 137 17.09 -14.19 -13.43
N PHE A 138 15.80 -14.40 -13.06
CA PHE A 138 14.64 -13.83 -13.75
C PHE A 138 13.54 -13.49 -12.74
N GLN A 139 13.67 -12.32 -12.10
CA GLN A 139 12.84 -11.93 -10.96
C GLN A 139 11.56 -11.18 -11.34
N SER A 140 11.48 -10.64 -12.56
CA SER A 140 10.33 -9.86 -12.99
C SER A 140 9.17 -10.79 -13.35
N LEU A 141 8.05 -10.62 -12.67
CA LEU A 141 6.78 -11.26 -13.00
C LEU A 141 5.86 -10.28 -13.71
N ASN A 142 5.07 -10.78 -14.65
CA ASN A 142 3.97 -10.01 -15.22
C ASN A 142 3.03 -9.54 -14.10
N LEU A 143 2.46 -8.33 -14.26
CA LEU A 143 1.58 -7.70 -13.27
C LEU A 143 0.41 -8.60 -12.86
N SER A 144 -0.31 -9.18 -13.82
CA SER A 144 -1.46 -10.05 -13.51
C SER A 144 -1.06 -11.36 -12.82
N HIS A 145 0.14 -11.88 -13.12
CA HIS A 145 0.68 -13.04 -12.40
C HIS A 145 1.00 -12.70 -10.94
N CYS A 146 1.54 -11.51 -10.67
CA CYS A 146 1.74 -11.06 -9.28
C CYS A 146 0.39 -10.96 -8.53
N VAL A 147 -0.61 -10.38 -9.19
CA VAL A 147 -1.95 -10.20 -8.60
C VAL A 147 -2.58 -11.56 -8.28
N ILE A 148 -2.55 -12.52 -9.21
CA ILE A 148 -3.19 -13.84 -8.97
C ILE A 148 -2.52 -14.60 -7.84
N LEU A 149 -1.18 -14.56 -7.72
CA LEU A 149 -0.45 -15.21 -6.64
C LEU A 149 -0.84 -14.63 -5.27
N LEU A 150 -0.91 -13.30 -5.15
CA LEU A 150 -1.32 -12.67 -3.90
C LEU A 150 -2.81 -12.88 -3.59
N CYS A 151 -3.68 -12.86 -4.60
CA CYS A 151 -5.08 -13.23 -4.43
C CYS A 151 -5.22 -14.64 -3.86
N TYR A 152 -4.50 -15.61 -4.42
CA TYR A 152 -4.53 -17.00 -3.98
C TYR A 152 -4.04 -17.14 -2.53
N GLU A 153 -2.90 -16.55 -2.18
CA GLU A 153 -2.35 -16.65 -0.82
C GLU A 153 -3.27 -15.99 0.22
N ILE A 154 -3.82 -14.82 -0.08
CA ILE A 154 -4.76 -14.14 0.81
C ILE A 154 -6.07 -14.94 0.93
N PHE A 155 -6.59 -15.47 -0.18
CA PHE A 155 -7.77 -16.31 -0.19
C PHE A 155 -7.61 -17.57 0.69
N LYS A 156 -6.45 -18.23 0.62
CA LYS A 156 -6.12 -19.38 1.50
C LYS A 156 -6.18 -19.00 2.98
N ILE A 157 -5.64 -17.83 3.31
CA ILE A 157 -5.63 -17.32 4.68
C ILE A 157 -7.05 -17.03 5.17
N LEU A 158 -7.87 -16.39 4.34
CA LEU A 158 -9.22 -15.95 4.70
C LEU A 158 -10.21 -17.12 4.76
N ASN A 159 -10.00 -18.18 3.99
CA ASN A 159 -10.85 -19.38 4.00
C ASN A 159 -10.46 -20.42 5.04
N LYS A 160 -9.27 -20.35 5.62
CA LYS A 160 -8.98 -21.19 6.79
C LYS A 160 -9.80 -20.67 7.95
N LYS A 161 -10.54 -21.54 8.66
CA LYS A 161 -11.09 -21.26 9.99
C LYS A 161 -9.91 -20.81 10.86
N ILE A 162 -9.70 -19.49 10.94
CA ILE A 162 -8.57 -18.90 11.65
C ILE A 162 -8.78 -19.25 13.12
N LYS A 163 -7.92 -20.11 13.68
CA LYS A 163 -7.74 -20.18 15.12
C LYS A 163 -7.55 -18.74 15.58
N LYS A 164 -8.34 -18.32 16.57
CA LYS A 164 -8.38 -16.95 17.12
C LYS A 164 -6.97 -16.38 17.16
N PHE A 165 -6.70 -15.41 16.29
CA PHE A 165 -5.48 -14.61 16.37
C PHE A 165 -5.53 -13.84 17.69
N ASP A 166 -4.44 -13.93 18.43
CA ASP A 166 -4.24 -13.29 19.73
C ASP A 166 -4.67 -11.82 19.70
N SER A 167 -5.64 -11.48 20.51
CA SER A 167 -6.34 -10.18 20.53
C SER A 167 -5.49 -9.02 21.08
N ARG A 168 -4.16 -9.16 21.12
CA ARG A 168 -3.25 -8.14 21.66
C ARG A 168 -3.25 -6.82 20.89
N TYR A 169 -3.77 -6.80 19.66
CA TYR A 169 -3.94 -5.55 18.88
C TYR A 169 -5.43 -5.17 18.78
N LYS A 170 -6.07 -4.90 19.93
CA LYS A 170 -7.45 -4.37 19.99
C LYS A 170 -7.59 -2.91 19.54
N ASN A 171 -6.48 -2.19 19.42
CA ASN A 171 -6.52 -0.78 19.05
C ASN A 171 -6.70 -0.63 17.52
N LYS A 172 -7.70 0.14 17.13
CA LYS A 172 -7.94 0.51 15.74
C LYS A 172 -6.72 1.30 15.26
N GLN A 173 -6.08 0.83 14.19
CA GLN A 173 -4.99 1.56 13.56
C GLN A 173 -5.54 2.79 12.84
N VAL A 174 -4.81 3.89 12.90
CA VAL A 174 -5.13 5.11 12.16
C VAL A 174 -5.18 4.84 10.65
N ASN A 175 -6.06 5.51 9.95
CA ASN A 175 -6.09 5.44 8.50
C ASN A 175 -4.93 6.24 7.88
N LYS A 176 -4.69 6.05 6.58
CA LYS A 176 -3.56 6.68 5.90
C LYS A 176 -3.72 8.19 5.71
N GLU A 177 -4.93 8.68 5.67
CA GLU A 177 -5.20 10.12 5.61
C GLU A 177 -4.75 10.81 6.91
N GLU A 178 -5.16 10.26 8.06
CA GLU A 178 -4.78 10.78 9.38
C GLU A 178 -3.27 10.69 9.61
N LEU A 179 -2.67 9.55 9.23
CA LEU A 179 -1.23 9.37 9.33
C LEU A 179 -0.46 10.35 8.42
N ASN A 180 -0.94 10.59 7.21
CA ASN A 180 -0.32 11.57 6.30
C ASN A 180 -0.44 13.01 6.86
N LYS A 181 -1.59 13.38 7.44
CA LYS A 181 -1.75 14.68 8.13
C LYS A 181 -0.73 14.84 9.26
N PHE A 182 -0.55 13.80 10.07
CA PHE A 182 0.44 13.77 11.14
C PHE A 182 1.88 13.92 10.60
N VAL A 183 2.26 13.11 9.59
CA VAL A 183 3.61 13.17 9.00
C VAL A 183 3.88 14.54 8.38
N ASN A 184 2.92 15.13 7.69
CA ASN A 184 3.06 16.47 7.13
C ASN A 184 3.21 17.54 8.21
N PHE A 185 2.45 17.44 9.31
CA PHE A 185 2.61 18.32 10.46
C PHE A 185 4.02 18.21 11.07
N LEU A 186 4.54 17.01 11.26
CA LEU A 186 5.88 16.74 11.76
C LEU A 186 6.94 17.33 10.81
N VAL A 187 6.84 17.05 9.49
CA VAL A 187 7.78 17.55 8.48
C VAL A 187 7.82 19.07 8.49
N ASN A 188 6.66 19.75 8.53
CA ASN A 188 6.59 21.21 8.60
C ASN A 188 7.22 21.74 9.89
N SER A 189 7.03 21.09 11.02
CA SER A 189 7.64 21.47 12.30
C SER A 189 9.16 21.32 12.27
N LEU A 190 9.67 20.26 11.66
CA LEU A 190 11.09 20.00 11.49
C LEU A 190 11.75 20.98 10.51
N ASP A 191 11.02 21.37 9.46
CA ASP A 191 11.50 22.37 8.49
C ASP A 191 11.68 23.76 9.13
N GLN A 192 10.73 24.16 9.99
CA GLN A 192 10.76 25.43 10.73
C GLN A 192 11.98 25.57 11.65
N ILE A 193 12.50 24.47 12.20
CA ILE A 193 13.68 24.47 13.06
C ILE A 193 14.98 24.15 12.30
N GLY A 194 14.93 24.08 10.95
CA GLY A 194 16.11 23.84 10.12
C GLY A 194 16.62 22.38 10.09
N PHE A 195 15.88 21.42 10.65
CA PHE A 195 16.31 20.00 10.69
C PHE A 195 16.48 19.38 9.30
N LEU A 196 15.76 19.88 8.29
CA LEU A 196 15.78 19.33 6.93
C LEU A 196 16.90 19.91 6.04
N GLN A 197 17.96 20.42 6.65
CA GLN A 197 19.16 20.90 5.96
C GLN A 197 20.25 19.80 5.92
N PRO A 198 21.14 19.79 4.91
CA PRO A 198 21.17 20.68 3.73
C PRO A 198 20.12 20.29 2.69
N GLY A 199 19.69 21.27 1.88
CA GLY A 199 18.55 21.16 0.96
C GLY A 199 18.61 20.00 -0.04
N HIS A 200 19.81 19.58 -0.49
CA HIS A 200 19.98 18.42 -1.39
C HIS A 200 19.58 17.09 -0.75
N LYS A 201 19.57 16.97 0.58
CA LYS A 201 19.14 15.78 1.33
C LYS A 201 17.67 15.83 1.75
N ARG A 202 17.02 17.01 1.67
CA ARG A 202 15.67 17.25 2.17
C ARG A 202 14.66 16.21 1.69
N LYS A 203 14.64 15.89 0.41
CA LYS A 203 13.73 14.90 -0.18
C LYS A 203 13.92 13.51 0.45
N SER A 204 15.16 13.06 0.57
CA SER A 204 15.48 11.77 1.17
C SER A 204 15.15 11.72 2.67
N MET A 205 15.33 12.82 3.39
CA MET A 205 14.97 12.92 4.81
C MET A 205 13.45 12.81 5.00
N ILE A 206 12.65 13.49 4.19
CA ILE A 206 11.18 13.40 4.22
C ILE A 206 10.70 11.97 3.90
N GLU A 207 11.28 11.33 2.88
CA GLU A 207 10.97 9.93 2.55
C GLU A 207 11.30 8.98 3.71
N ASN A 208 12.42 9.21 4.41
CA ASN A 208 12.81 8.42 5.57
C ASN A 208 11.85 8.61 6.74
N ILE A 209 11.49 9.85 7.07
CA ILE A 209 10.50 10.17 8.11
C ILE A 209 9.18 9.48 7.79
N ARG A 210 8.67 9.63 6.56
CA ARG A 210 7.44 8.98 6.10
C ARG A 210 7.53 7.46 6.28
N THR A 211 8.63 6.85 5.85
CA THR A 211 8.87 5.40 5.98
C THR A 211 8.82 4.94 7.43
N ILE A 212 9.41 5.69 8.37
CA ILE A 212 9.39 5.38 9.80
C ILE A 212 7.95 5.27 10.30
N PHE A 213 7.15 6.31 10.10
CA PHE A 213 5.79 6.34 10.65
C PHE A 213 4.82 5.38 9.96
N HIS A 214 4.95 5.19 8.65
CA HIS A 214 4.09 4.24 7.93
C HIS A 214 4.34 2.77 8.31
N LYS A 215 5.56 2.40 8.71
CA LYS A 215 5.86 1.03 9.18
C LYS A 215 5.48 0.78 10.66
N MET A 216 5.22 1.83 11.47
CA MET A 216 4.92 1.68 12.90
C MET A 216 3.53 1.10 13.18
N ASN A 217 2.58 1.18 12.23
CA ASN A 217 1.19 0.72 12.43
C ASN A 217 0.51 1.38 13.65
N LEU A 218 0.63 2.69 13.76
CA LEU A 218 0.14 3.45 14.90
C LEU A 218 -1.37 3.27 15.12
N SER A 219 -1.76 3.13 16.37
CA SER A 219 -3.14 3.29 16.83
C SER A 219 -3.48 4.77 17.04
N ASP A 220 -4.79 5.10 17.09
CA ASP A 220 -5.27 6.45 17.40
C ASP A 220 -4.66 7.01 18.70
N LYS A 221 -4.52 6.14 19.72
CA LYS A 221 -3.92 6.54 21.02
C LYS A 221 -2.44 6.90 20.88
N GLU A 222 -1.66 6.07 20.17
CA GLU A 222 -0.24 6.30 19.96
C GLU A 222 0.00 7.56 19.13
N MET A 223 -0.81 7.80 18.10
CA MET A 223 -0.72 9.01 17.29
C MET A 223 -1.02 10.27 18.10
N ARG A 224 -2.05 10.25 18.98
CA ARG A 224 -2.33 11.39 19.88
C ARG A 224 -1.19 11.67 20.86
N ILE A 225 -0.55 10.63 21.39
CA ILE A 225 0.63 10.78 22.25
C ILE A 225 1.75 11.46 21.49
N LEU A 226 2.06 11.02 20.26
CA LEU A 226 3.10 11.62 19.44
C LEU A 226 2.78 13.08 19.08
N LEU A 227 1.52 13.40 18.75
CA LEU A 227 1.08 14.78 18.53
C LEU A 227 1.30 15.66 19.77
N GLY A 228 0.95 15.14 20.94
CA GLY A 228 1.17 15.83 22.22
C GLY A 228 2.65 16.10 22.49
N ILE A 229 3.53 15.11 22.26
CA ILE A 229 4.98 15.25 22.40
C ILE A 229 5.51 16.36 21.49
N ILE A 230 5.17 16.34 20.19
CA ILE A 230 5.63 17.33 19.22
C ILE A 230 5.09 18.71 19.57
N GLY A 231 3.81 18.82 19.95
CA GLY A 231 3.20 20.08 20.38
C GLY A 231 3.89 20.67 21.61
N SER A 232 4.23 19.85 22.59
CA SER A 232 4.94 20.27 23.81
C SER A 232 6.37 20.75 23.52
N LEU A 233 7.08 20.05 22.61
CA LEU A 233 8.43 20.46 22.21
C LEU A 233 8.42 21.78 21.41
N LYS A 234 7.40 22.01 20.58
CA LYS A 234 7.27 23.25 19.81
C LYS A 234 6.96 24.46 20.68
N ASN A 235 6.23 24.27 21.79
CA ASN A 235 5.83 25.34 22.69
C ASN A 235 6.90 25.68 23.74
N LYS A 236 7.91 24.84 23.93
CA LYS A 236 9.10 25.22 24.70
C LYS A 236 9.94 26.13 23.80
N LYS A 237 9.84 27.44 24.03
CA LYS A 237 10.90 28.36 23.65
C LYS A 237 12.16 27.87 24.36
N VAL A 238 13.22 27.62 23.59
CA VAL A 238 14.56 27.42 24.16
C VAL A 238 14.93 28.82 24.70
N ASP A 239 14.90 28.96 26.03
CA ASP A 239 15.49 30.10 26.73
C ASP A 239 17.01 30.06 26.52
#